data_ac018b74e5affc91af1b9b7dc9eeef97
#
_entry.id   ac018b74e5affc91af1b9b7dc9eeef97
#
_cell.length_a   1.000
_cell.length_b   1.000
_cell.length_c   1.000
_cell.angle_alpha   90.00
_cell.angle_beta   90.00
_cell.angle_gamma   90.00
#
_symmetry.space_group_name_H-M   'P 1'
#
loop_
_entity.id
_entity.type
_entity.pdbx_description
1 polymer ?
#
loop_
_entity_poly.entity_id
_entity_poly.type
_entity_poly.pdbx_seq_one_letter_code
_entity_poly.pdbx_strand_id
1 'polypeptide(L)'
;MINVRRRDFLKGSATVAVGSAVVGWTGGGLAAAPEPHMEFPTEPRERMAVASWPFRMFIDAPTNKWARDPKLPGMDLKDFGAMVVKTFGLHNIEPLDAHFASTEPAYLAELREGTEKAGAHIIDVPVDLHDSFYDTDPARRAKSVAASKKWIDIANTLGSPSVRLHIAGSHDTKPDVDRTAQSLRQIAQYAAEKNVVANLENDDNFTEDPFFIVDVIEKVGNSYLRALPDFCNSMMTHDQDFNNRAMEAMFKHAYCISHMKDSEVGEGGKVRTVDFAKCFAIAKAAGYRGYFSMEWEGKGEPYAGTQQLIDETLRNLA
;
A
#
# COMPACT_ATOMS: atom_id res chain seq x y z
N MET A 1 -14.01 50.60 -44.04
CA MET A 1 -14.50 50.77 -45.45
C MET A 1 -14.07 49.54 -46.26
N ILE A 2 -15.00 48.97 -46.96
CA ILE A 2 -14.92 47.98 -48.06
C ILE A 2 -14.61 46.55 -47.59
N ASN A 3 -15.52 45.65 -47.42
CA ASN A 3 -16.65 45.09 -48.16
C ASN A 3 -16.23 44.26 -49.40
N VAL A 4 -16.89 43.10 -49.54
CA VAL A 4 -17.22 42.32 -50.74
C VAL A 4 -16.56 40.93 -50.77
N ARG A 5 -17.25 39.90 -50.70
CA ARG A 5 -18.35 39.07 -51.22
C ARG A 5 -17.81 37.74 -51.74
N ARG A 6 -18.34 36.70 -51.25
CA ARG A 6 -19.14 35.55 -51.79
C ARG A 6 -19.06 35.22 -53.31
N ARG A 7 -18.97 33.92 -53.55
CA ARG A 7 -19.40 33.12 -54.75
C ARG A 7 -18.34 32.98 -55.86
N ASP A 8 -18.08 31.76 -56.34
CA ASP A 8 -18.80 30.81 -57.17
C ASP A 8 -17.99 29.52 -57.34
N PHE A 9 -18.45 28.35 -57.06
CA PHE A 9 -19.24 27.38 -57.82
C PHE A 9 -18.59 26.91 -59.16
N LEU A 10 -18.15 25.64 -59.23
CA LEU A 10 -18.70 24.62 -60.13
C LEU A 10 -17.82 23.37 -60.28
N LYS A 11 -18.45 22.24 -59.96
CA LYS A 11 -18.51 20.96 -60.68
C LYS A 11 -17.24 20.26 -61.17
N GLY A 12 -16.97 19.13 -60.56
CA GLY A 12 -16.23 18.00 -61.13
C GLY A 12 -16.75 16.71 -60.50
N SER A 13 -17.56 15.98 -61.21
CA SER A 13 -18.08 14.67 -60.84
C SER A 13 -16.93 13.66 -60.93
N ALA A 14 -16.50 13.11 -59.80
CA ALA A 14 -15.64 11.92 -59.74
C ALA A 14 -16.40 10.81 -59.00
N THR A 15 -16.67 9.76 -59.69
CA THR A 15 -17.26 8.50 -59.20
C THR A 15 -16.30 7.87 -58.20
N VAL A 16 -16.67 7.87 -56.93
CA VAL A 16 -15.92 7.15 -55.89
C VAL A 16 -16.58 5.79 -55.70
N ALA A 17 -15.85 4.75 -56.08
CA ALA A 17 -16.17 3.38 -55.72
C ALA A 17 -16.15 3.21 -54.21
N VAL A 18 -17.30 2.80 -53.64
CA VAL A 18 -17.42 2.44 -52.22
C VAL A 18 -16.74 1.07 -52.04
N GLY A 19 -15.46 1.08 -51.67
CA GLY A 19 -14.82 -0.07 -51.14
C GLY A 19 -15.16 -0.19 -49.65
N SER A 20 -15.93 -1.19 -49.27
CA SER A 20 -16.19 -1.55 -47.89
C SER A 20 -14.92 -2.08 -47.27
N ALA A 21 -14.13 -1.19 -46.65
CA ALA A 21 -13.05 -1.62 -45.77
C ALA A 21 -13.68 -2.15 -44.47
N VAL A 22 -13.74 -3.46 -44.35
CA VAL A 22 -13.93 -4.12 -43.06
C VAL A 22 -12.71 -3.79 -42.23
N VAL A 23 -12.82 -2.78 -41.37
CA VAL A 23 -11.82 -2.54 -40.30
C VAL A 23 -11.97 -3.71 -39.32
N GLY A 24 -11.14 -4.73 -39.52
CA GLY A 24 -10.95 -5.75 -38.53
C GLY A 24 -10.44 -5.07 -37.25
N TRP A 25 -11.24 -5.06 -36.22
CA TRP A 25 -10.84 -4.75 -34.87
C TRP A 25 -9.85 -5.85 -34.45
N THR A 26 -8.58 -5.67 -34.76
CA THR A 26 -7.52 -6.42 -34.10
C THR A 26 -7.59 -5.98 -32.66
N GLY A 27 -8.04 -6.89 -31.79
CA GLY A 27 -8.01 -6.67 -30.33
C GLY A 27 -6.63 -6.21 -29.95
N GLY A 28 -6.50 -4.93 -29.65
CA GLY A 28 -5.29 -4.38 -29.04
C GLY A 28 -5.13 -5.10 -27.72
N GLY A 29 -4.22 -6.06 -27.65
CA GLY A 29 -3.74 -6.58 -26.39
C GLY A 29 -3.30 -5.37 -25.57
N LEU A 30 -3.87 -5.18 -24.40
CA LEU A 30 -3.37 -4.18 -23.44
C LEU A 30 -1.88 -4.49 -23.32
N ALA A 31 -1.03 -3.54 -23.69
CA ALA A 31 0.39 -3.65 -23.41
C ALA A 31 0.54 -3.95 -21.91
N ALA A 32 1.34 -4.95 -21.58
CA ALA A 32 1.61 -5.24 -20.17
C ALA A 32 2.06 -3.93 -19.51
N ALA A 33 1.54 -3.65 -18.31
CA ALA A 33 1.99 -2.49 -17.55
C ALA A 33 3.53 -2.60 -17.38
N PRO A 34 4.27 -1.48 -17.45
CA PRO A 34 5.70 -1.52 -17.17
C PRO A 34 5.94 -2.07 -15.76
N GLU A 35 7.07 -2.74 -15.54
CA GLU A 35 7.45 -3.18 -14.20
C GLU A 35 7.81 -1.96 -13.33
N PRO A 36 7.48 -1.99 -12.01
CA PRO A 36 7.85 -0.92 -11.11
C PRO A 36 9.38 -0.72 -11.08
N HIS A 37 9.80 0.54 -11.16
CA HIS A 37 11.20 0.91 -11.03
C HIS A 37 11.52 1.26 -9.58
N MET A 38 12.08 0.30 -8.84
CA MET A 38 12.57 0.48 -7.48
C MET A 38 13.94 -0.17 -7.32
N GLU A 39 14.88 0.56 -6.76
CA GLU A 39 16.15 0.02 -6.30
C GLU A 39 16.09 -0.25 -4.80
N PHE A 40 16.25 -1.51 -4.42
CA PHE A 40 16.25 -1.89 -3.01
C PHE A 40 17.68 -1.93 -2.48
N PRO A 41 17.93 -1.40 -1.26
CA PRO A 41 19.23 -1.53 -0.62
C PRO A 41 19.57 -3.00 -0.36
N THR A 42 20.89 -3.29 -0.34
CA THR A 42 21.40 -4.64 -0.06
C THR A 42 21.78 -4.83 1.41
N GLU A 43 22.17 -3.75 2.08
CA GLU A 43 22.53 -3.79 3.48
C GLU A 43 21.30 -4.03 4.34
N PRO A 44 21.31 -5.04 5.25
CA PRO A 44 20.14 -5.41 6.05
C PRO A 44 19.49 -4.25 6.78
N ARG A 45 20.28 -3.36 7.39
CA ARG A 45 19.77 -2.21 8.14
C ARG A 45 19.04 -1.19 7.26
N GLU A 46 19.50 -1.00 6.04
CA GLU A 46 18.91 -0.07 5.08
C GLU A 46 17.60 -0.61 4.47
N ARG A 47 17.36 -1.92 4.59
CA ARG A 47 16.09 -2.56 4.21
C ARG A 47 15.03 -2.51 5.31
N MET A 48 15.33 -1.91 6.46
CA MET A 48 14.39 -1.86 7.58
C MET A 48 13.70 -0.50 7.65
N ALA A 49 12.43 -0.52 7.99
CA ALA A 49 11.61 0.66 8.24
C ALA A 49 10.92 0.56 9.60
N VAL A 50 10.37 1.66 10.07
CA VAL A 50 9.53 1.70 11.26
C VAL A 50 8.15 2.25 10.87
N ALA A 51 7.10 1.47 11.14
CA ALA A 51 5.72 1.92 10.99
C ALA A 51 5.34 2.89 12.11
N SER A 52 4.49 3.83 11.80
CA SER A 52 3.99 4.77 12.82
C SER A 52 2.90 4.16 13.71
N TRP A 53 2.31 3.02 13.32
CA TRP A 53 1.26 2.33 14.05
C TRP A 53 1.63 1.93 15.49
N PRO A 54 2.81 1.36 15.80
CA PRO A 54 3.23 1.08 17.18
C PRO A 54 3.22 2.32 18.09
N PHE A 55 3.44 3.50 17.52
CA PHE A 55 3.53 4.78 18.22
C PHE A 55 2.24 5.60 18.21
N ARG A 56 1.10 5.03 17.79
CA ARG A 56 -0.20 5.71 17.67
C ARG A 56 -0.62 6.47 18.92
N MET A 57 -0.27 5.97 20.12
CA MET A 57 -0.62 6.63 21.37
C MET A 57 0.13 7.96 21.61
N PHE A 58 1.19 8.21 20.86
CA PHE A 58 1.98 9.46 20.94
C PHE A 58 1.63 10.46 19.84
N ILE A 59 1.00 10.03 18.73
CA ILE A 59 0.85 10.88 17.54
C ILE A 59 -0.39 11.76 17.62
N ASP A 60 -0.17 13.07 17.55
CA ASP A 60 -1.23 14.09 17.54
C ASP A 60 -1.78 14.29 16.13
N ALA A 61 -2.95 13.69 15.85
CA ALA A 61 -3.68 13.89 14.62
C ALA A 61 -5.20 13.95 14.88
N PRO A 62 -5.98 14.71 14.10
CA PRO A 62 -7.43 14.80 14.26
C PRO A 62 -8.14 13.46 14.11
N THR A 63 -7.62 12.60 13.26
CA THR A 63 -8.12 11.25 12.93
C THR A 63 -7.65 10.17 13.89
N ASN A 64 -6.61 10.44 14.71
CA ASN A 64 -6.03 9.49 15.65
C ASN A 64 -6.50 9.65 17.12
N LYS A 65 -7.58 10.39 17.36
CA LYS A 65 -8.06 10.69 18.74
C LYS A 65 -8.44 9.44 19.53
N TRP A 66 -8.82 8.37 18.88
CA TRP A 66 -9.24 7.11 19.49
C TRP A 66 -8.06 6.32 20.08
N ALA A 67 -6.84 6.46 19.54
CA ALA A 67 -5.63 5.76 19.99
C ALA A 67 -4.69 6.66 20.80
N ARG A 68 -4.78 7.99 20.64
CA ARG A 68 -3.93 8.97 21.32
C ARG A 68 -4.13 8.96 22.85
N ASP A 69 -3.06 8.73 23.60
CA ASP A 69 -3.08 8.90 25.06
C ASP A 69 -2.63 10.33 25.44
N PRO A 70 -3.55 11.17 25.92
CA PRO A 70 -3.24 12.57 26.27
C PRO A 70 -2.28 12.72 27.46
N LYS A 71 -2.00 11.65 28.20
CA LYS A 71 -1.03 11.65 29.31
C LYS A 71 0.41 11.50 28.83
N LEU A 72 0.61 11.02 27.58
CA LEU A 72 1.92 10.87 26.98
C LEU A 72 2.31 12.14 26.24
N PRO A 73 3.61 12.40 26.03
CA PRO A 73 4.08 13.48 25.18
C PRO A 73 3.47 13.35 23.78
N GLY A 74 2.96 14.47 23.23
CA GLY A 74 2.48 14.52 21.86
C GLY A 74 3.62 14.58 20.84
N MET A 75 3.39 14.04 19.66
CA MET A 75 4.32 14.08 18.54
C MET A 75 3.55 14.39 17.26
N ASP A 76 3.96 15.41 16.49
CA ASP A 76 3.49 15.60 15.13
C ASP A 76 4.15 14.54 14.23
N LEU A 77 3.43 14.02 13.24
CA LEU A 77 3.97 13.05 12.29
C LEU A 77 5.21 13.60 11.54
N LYS A 78 5.33 14.91 11.39
CA LYS A 78 6.50 15.59 10.81
C LYS A 78 7.80 15.33 11.60
N ASP A 79 7.68 15.02 12.90
CA ASP A 79 8.83 14.73 13.77
C ASP A 79 9.13 13.22 13.85
N PHE A 80 8.26 12.38 13.27
CA PHE A 80 8.37 10.93 13.36
C PHE A 80 9.68 10.41 12.75
N GLY A 81 10.06 10.90 11.56
CA GLY A 81 11.32 10.52 10.92
C GLY A 81 12.54 10.83 11.81
N ALA A 82 12.57 12.02 12.41
CA ALA A 82 13.65 12.41 13.33
C ALA A 82 13.67 11.54 14.58
N MET A 83 12.51 11.16 15.12
CA MET A 83 12.41 10.24 16.24
C MET A 83 12.99 8.86 15.88
N VAL A 84 12.61 8.30 14.73
CA VAL A 84 13.10 6.99 14.27
C VAL A 84 14.61 6.99 14.06
N VAL A 85 15.17 7.98 13.37
CA VAL A 85 16.62 8.11 13.17
C VAL A 85 17.35 8.21 14.48
N LYS A 86 16.88 9.08 15.37
CA LYS A 86 17.52 9.33 16.68
C LYS A 86 17.48 8.10 17.59
N THR A 87 16.37 7.37 17.61
CA THR A 87 16.11 6.30 18.57
C THR A 87 16.66 4.97 18.07
N PHE A 88 16.44 4.64 16.81
CA PHE A 88 16.72 3.32 16.25
C PHE A 88 17.88 3.31 15.26
N GLY A 89 18.33 4.47 14.78
CA GLY A 89 19.35 4.58 13.73
C GLY A 89 18.88 3.94 12.42
N LEU A 90 17.57 3.97 12.15
CA LEU A 90 16.96 3.55 10.89
C LEU A 90 16.53 4.78 10.11
N HIS A 91 16.53 4.68 8.77
CA HIS A 91 16.32 5.81 7.89
C HIS A 91 15.03 5.68 7.04
N ASN A 92 14.26 4.61 7.20
CA ASN A 92 13.01 4.45 6.49
C ASN A 92 11.84 4.45 7.47
N ILE A 93 10.76 5.13 7.08
CA ILE A 93 9.52 5.23 7.87
C ILE A 93 8.30 4.90 7.02
N GLU A 94 7.25 4.50 7.71
CA GLU A 94 5.96 4.16 7.15
C GLU A 94 4.85 4.88 7.94
N PRO A 95 4.43 6.08 7.52
CA PRO A 95 3.40 6.86 8.18
C PRO A 95 1.99 6.43 7.77
N LEU A 96 1.17 5.97 8.73
CA LEU A 96 -0.24 5.62 8.54
C LEU A 96 -1.10 6.86 8.27
N ASP A 97 -2.08 6.77 7.39
CA ASP A 97 -2.98 7.86 6.99
C ASP A 97 -3.72 8.52 8.16
N ALA A 98 -4.16 7.73 9.15
CA ALA A 98 -4.82 8.24 10.36
C ALA A 98 -3.92 9.16 11.21
N HIS A 99 -2.62 9.12 11.01
CA HIS A 99 -1.62 9.90 11.72
C HIS A 99 -1.29 11.25 11.07
N PHE A 100 -1.80 11.50 9.87
CA PHE A 100 -1.65 12.79 9.20
C PHE A 100 -2.53 13.85 9.87
N ALA A 101 -1.94 14.95 10.31
CA ALA A 101 -2.70 16.07 10.85
C ALA A 101 -3.53 16.77 9.76
N SER A 102 -3.07 16.69 8.49
CA SER A 102 -3.75 17.23 7.31
C SER A 102 -3.24 16.56 6.04
N THR A 103 -4.05 16.57 4.98
CA THR A 103 -3.64 16.20 3.62
C THR A 103 -3.49 17.42 2.70
N GLU A 104 -3.52 18.61 3.24
CA GLU A 104 -3.33 19.84 2.47
C GLU A 104 -1.87 19.97 1.97
N PRO A 105 -1.64 20.55 0.78
CA PRO A 105 -0.32 20.60 0.17
C PRO A 105 0.78 21.22 1.06
N ALA A 106 0.44 22.21 1.86
CA ALA A 106 1.39 22.85 2.78
C ALA A 106 1.88 21.89 3.86
N TYR A 107 0.96 21.11 4.48
CA TYR A 107 1.33 20.12 5.48
C TYR A 107 2.17 18.98 4.88
N LEU A 108 1.79 18.50 3.69
CA LEU A 108 2.55 17.44 3.00
C LEU A 108 3.97 17.90 2.65
N ALA A 109 4.13 19.16 2.25
CA ALA A 109 5.45 19.76 1.99
C ALA A 109 6.29 19.82 3.27
N GLU A 110 5.70 20.26 4.39
CA GLU A 110 6.37 20.30 5.70
C GLU A 110 6.74 18.90 6.20
N LEU A 111 5.86 17.91 6.04
CA LEU A 111 6.11 16.50 6.41
C LEU A 111 7.29 15.95 5.60
N ARG A 112 7.29 16.15 4.30
CA ARG A 112 8.38 15.75 3.43
C ARG A 112 9.69 16.41 3.81
N GLU A 113 9.70 17.73 3.96
CA GLU A 113 10.89 18.48 4.36
C GLU A 113 11.44 18.03 5.72
N GLY A 114 10.55 17.82 6.72
CA GLY A 114 10.93 17.31 8.04
C GLY A 114 11.59 15.93 7.96
N THR A 115 11.02 15.05 7.15
CA THR A 115 11.55 13.69 6.92
C THR A 115 12.91 13.74 6.23
N GLU A 116 13.05 14.51 5.14
CA GLU A 116 14.31 14.66 4.40
C GLU A 116 15.41 15.31 5.27
N LYS A 117 15.06 16.32 6.07
CA LYS A 117 15.98 16.98 7.00
C LYS A 117 16.49 16.05 8.10
N ALA A 118 15.67 15.11 8.53
CA ALA A 118 16.07 14.05 9.46
C ALA A 118 16.97 12.98 8.82
N GLY A 119 17.16 13.01 7.50
CA GLY A 119 17.85 11.96 6.76
C GLY A 119 17.02 10.67 6.67
N ALA A 120 15.69 10.79 6.73
CA ALA A 120 14.77 9.67 6.61
C ALA A 120 14.02 9.67 5.26
N HIS A 121 13.41 8.55 4.91
CA HIS A 121 12.64 8.35 3.68
C HIS A 121 11.31 7.67 4.01
N ILE A 122 10.23 8.13 3.37
CA ILE A 122 8.93 7.44 3.43
C ILE A 122 8.96 6.35 2.37
N ILE A 123 8.75 5.09 2.78
CA ILE A 123 8.83 3.94 1.85
C ILE A 123 7.46 3.30 1.55
N ASP A 124 6.47 3.55 2.36
CA ASP A 124 5.07 3.20 2.16
C ASP A 124 4.17 4.15 2.94
N VAL A 125 2.91 4.26 2.53
CA VAL A 125 1.86 4.96 3.26
C VAL A 125 0.67 4.02 3.39
N PRO A 126 0.46 3.38 4.55
CA PRO A 126 -0.75 2.61 4.80
C PRO A 126 -1.98 3.52 4.84
N VAL A 127 -3.07 3.05 4.23
CA VAL A 127 -4.32 3.80 4.10
C VAL A 127 -5.51 2.93 4.48
N ASP A 128 -6.22 3.34 5.51
CA ASP A 128 -7.43 2.68 5.97
C ASP A 128 -8.67 3.23 5.26
N LEU A 129 -9.04 2.56 4.17
CA LEU A 129 -10.19 2.94 3.36
C LEU A 129 -11.51 2.53 4.05
N HIS A 130 -12.55 3.34 3.88
CA HIS A 130 -13.85 3.11 4.51
C HIS A 130 -14.91 2.55 3.57
N ASP A 131 -14.77 2.74 2.27
CA ASP A 131 -15.68 2.21 1.25
C ASP A 131 -15.08 0.95 0.61
N SER A 132 -15.90 -0.08 0.40
CA SER A 132 -15.45 -1.38 -0.10
C SER A 132 -15.20 -1.40 -1.61
N PHE A 133 -14.13 -2.07 -2.04
CA PHE A 133 -13.85 -2.31 -3.47
C PHE A 133 -14.83 -3.27 -4.14
N TYR A 134 -15.56 -4.08 -3.36
CA TYR A 134 -16.49 -5.09 -3.86
C TYR A 134 -17.96 -4.83 -3.53
N ASP A 135 -18.30 -3.64 -3.01
CA ASP A 135 -19.68 -3.25 -2.75
C ASP A 135 -20.56 -3.49 -3.98
N THR A 136 -21.83 -3.86 -3.77
CA THR A 136 -22.77 -4.04 -4.89
C THR A 136 -23.13 -2.71 -5.56
N ASP A 137 -23.11 -1.61 -4.79
CA ASP A 137 -23.29 -0.25 -5.32
C ASP A 137 -22.03 0.23 -6.05
N PRO A 138 -22.07 0.45 -7.38
CA PRO A 138 -20.95 0.96 -8.15
C PRO A 138 -20.50 2.36 -7.72
N ALA A 139 -21.39 3.17 -7.12
CA ALA A 139 -21.02 4.50 -6.64
C ALA A 139 -20.12 4.41 -5.40
N ARG A 140 -20.35 3.44 -4.50
CA ARG A 140 -19.46 3.18 -3.36
C ARG A 140 -18.10 2.67 -3.83
N ARG A 141 -18.06 1.72 -4.75
CA ARG A 141 -16.79 1.27 -5.34
C ARG A 141 -16.01 2.41 -6.00
N ALA A 142 -16.70 3.31 -6.70
CA ALA A 142 -16.06 4.48 -7.31
C ALA A 142 -15.44 5.43 -6.26
N LYS A 143 -16.03 5.55 -5.06
CA LYS A 143 -15.44 6.32 -3.96
C LYS A 143 -14.13 5.71 -3.46
N SER A 144 -14.09 4.38 -3.25
CA SER A 144 -12.86 3.68 -2.86
C SER A 144 -11.75 3.87 -3.90
N VAL A 145 -12.09 3.75 -5.19
CA VAL A 145 -11.14 3.99 -6.29
C VAL A 145 -10.63 5.43 -6.28
N ALA A 146 -11.52 6.41 -6.08
CA ALA A 146 -11.12 7.82 -6.03
C ALA A 146 -10.24 8.14 -4.79
N ALA A 147 -10.58 7.58 -3.63
CA ALA A 147 -9.79 7.71 -2.42
C ALA A 147 -8.40 7.09 -2.58
N SER A 148 -8.31 5.89 -3.15
CA SER A 148 -7.02 5.24 -3.44
C SER A 148 -6.14 6.08 -4.36
N LYS A 149 -6.71 6.63 -5.45
CA LYS A 149 -5.97 7.51 -6.37
C LYS A 149 -5.46 8.77 -5.68
N LYS A 150 -6.27 9.37 -4.80
CA LYS A 150 -5.83 10.52 -3.99
C LYS A 150 -4.62 10.14 -3.12
N TRP A 151 -4.63 8.98 -2.47
CA TRP A 151 -3.52 8.56 -1.63
C TRP A 151 -2.28 8.15 -2.44
N ILE A 152 -2.43 7.63 -3.66
CA ILE A 152 -1.32 7.44 -4.59
C ILE A 152 -0.67 8.80 -4.95
N ASP A 153 -1.48 9.85 -5.20
CA ASP A 153 -0.94 11.20 -5.44
C ASP A 153 -0.23 11.78 -4.20
N ILE A 154 -0.75 11.52 -2.99
CA ILE A 154 -0.10 11.92 -1.74
C ILE A 154 1.23 11.16 -1.57
N ALA A 155 1.24 9.85 -1.73
CA ALA A 155 2.46 9.04 -1.66
C ALA A 155 3.52 9.55 -2.65
N ASN A 156 3.14 9.79 -3.90
CA ASN A 156 4.02 10.38 -4.92
C ASN A 156 4.55 11.76 -4.50
N THR A 157 3.71 12.62 -3.92
CA THR A 157 4.12 13.96 -3.42
C THR A 157 5.13 13.85 -2.29
N LEU A 158 4.96 12.87 -1.41
CA LEU A 158 5.86 12.59 -0.29
C LEU A 158 7.15 11.87 -0.70
N GLY A 159 7.25 11.42 -1.96
CA GLY A 159 8.36 10.62 -2.46
C GLY A 159 8.31 9.15 -2.03
N SER A 160 7.16 8.70 -1.53
CA SER A 160 6.95 7.29 -1.21
C SER A 160 6.78 6.47 -2.49
N PRO A 161 7.51 5.35 -2.63
CA PRO A 161 7.39 4.48 -3.79
C PRO A 161 6.19 3.54 -3.73
N SER A 162 5.50 3.45 -2.60
CA SER A 162 4.35 2.58 -2.45
C SER A 162 3.28 3.11 -1.48
N VAL A 163 2.12 2.49 -1.55
CA VAL A 163 0.96 2.74 -0.69
C VAL A 163 0.28 1.41 -0.38
N ARG A 164 -0.01 1.14 0.88
CA ARG A 164 -0.87 0.02 1.26
C ARG A 164 -2.32 0.47 1.25
N LEU A 165 -3.20 -0.30 0.65
CA LEU A 165 -4.63 -0.04 0.56
C LEU A 165 -5.40 -1.11 1.32
N HIS A 166 -6.20 -0.69 2.31
CA HIS A 166 -7.10 -1.57 3.05
C HIS A 166 -8.32 -1.95 2.22
N ILE A 167 -8.74 -3.21 2.27
CA ILE A 167 -9.97 -3.70 1.63
C ILE A 167 -11.11 -3.65 2.65
N ALA A 168 -11.76 -2.51 2.75
CA ALA A 168 -12.89 -2.33 3.66
C ALA A 168 -14.04 -3.32 3.39
N GLY A 169 -14.66 -3.79 4.46
CA GLY A 169 -15.84 -4.65 4.38
C GLY A 169 -17.04 -3.95 3.72
N SER A 170 -17.90 -4.74 3.10
CA SER A 170 -19.22 -4.26 2.63
C SER A 170 -20.32 -4.74 3.58
N HIS A 171 -21.33 -3.89 3.81
CA HIS A 171 -22.49 -4.27 4.63
C HIS A 171 -23.42 -5.26 3.96
N ASP A 172 -23.47 -5.28 2.63
CA ASP A 172 -24.52 -5.95 1.85
C ASP A 172 -24.04 -7.22 1.12
N THR A 173 -22.74 -7.47 1.10
CA THR A 173 -22.17 -8.60 0.35
C THR A 173 -20.89 -9.13 0.99
N LYS A 174 -20.59 -10.38 0.67
CA LYS A 174 -19.32 -11.00 1.01
C LYS A 174 -18.21 -10.55 0.03
N PRO A 175 -16.93 -10.71 0.41
CA PRO A 175 -15.81 -10.50 -0.50
C PRO A 175 -16.03 -11.19 -1.85
N ASP A 176 -15.74 -10.47 -2.93
CA ASP A 176 -15.98 -10.92 -4.30
C ASP A 176 -14.76 -10.57 -5.16
N VAL A 177 -14.05 -11.59 -5.61
CA VAL A 177 -12.79 -11.44 -6.37
C VAL A 177 -12.99 -10.64 -7.65
N ASP A 178 -14.09 -10.85 -8.38
CA ASP A 178 -14.32 -10.19 -9.66
C ASP A 178 -14.59 -8.70 -9.50
N ARG A 179 -15.43 -8.32 -8.53
CA ARG A 179 -15.72 -6.90 -8.24
C ARG A 179 -14.50 -6.18 -7.66
N THR A 180 -13.80 -6.84 -6.75
CA THR A 180 -12.55 -6.31 -6.18
C THR A 180 -11.52 -6.09 -7.28
N ALA A 181 -11.28 -7.08 -8.12
CA ALA A 181 -10.34 -6.97 -9.23
C ALA A 181 -10.76 -5.88 -10.25
N GLN A 182 -12.06 -5.69 -10.49
CA GLN A 182 -12.54 -4.61 -11.35
C GLN A 182 -12.18 -3.21 -10.82
N SER A 183 -12.30 -3.02 -9.51
CA SER A 183 -11.93 -1.76 -8.85
C SER A 183 -10.41 -1.58 -8.84
N LEU A 184 -9.67 -2.60 -8.45
CA LEU A 184 -8.22 -2.55 -8.31
C LEU A 184 -7.46 -2.46 -9.64
N ARG A 185 -8.02 -2.92 -10.78
CA ARG A 185 -7.44 -2.65 -12.10
C ARG A 185 -7.31 -1.16 -12.40
N GLN A 186 -8.32 -0.37 -12.03
CA GLN A 186 -8.30 1.09 -12.25
C GLN A 186 -7.25 1.77 -11.36
N ILE A 187 -7.04 1.22 -10.17
CA ILE A 187 -6.05 1.71 -9.22
C ILE A 187 -4.65 1.34 -9.69
N ALA A 188 -4.43 0.07 -10.07
CA ALA A 188 -3.13 -0.41 -10.54
C ALA A 188 -2.66 0.29 -11.82
N GLN A 189 -3.57 0.62 -12.74
CA GLN A 189 -3.25 1.43 -13.92
C GLN A 189 -2.81 2.84 -13.52
N TYR A 190 -3.52 3.48 -12.61
CA TYR A 190 -3.16 4.81 -12.11
C TYR A 190 -1.84 4.80 -11.31
N ALA A 191 -1.63 3.78 -10.51
CA ALA A 191 -0.38 3.54 -9.78
C ALA A 191 0.82 3.42 -10.73
N ALA A 192 0.64 2.71 -11.85
CA ALA A 192 1.66 2.60 -12.90
C ALA A 192 2.02 3.95 -13.55
N GLU A 193 1.03 4.83 -13.78
CA GLU A 193 1.28 6.18 -14.31
C GLU A 193 2.13 7.05 -13.37
N LYS A 194 2.07 6.77 -12.06
CA LYS A 194 2.80 7.51 -11.01
C LYS A 194 4.09 6.81 -10.56
N ASN A 195 4.36 5.60 -11.03
CA ASN A 195 5.40 4.70 -10.54
C ASN A 195 5.31 4.51 -9.00
N VAL A 196 4.08 4.37 -8.46
CA VAL A 196 3.79 4.07 -7.06
C VAL A 196 3.09 2.72 -6.98
N VAL A 197 3.64 1.76 -6.24
CA VAL A 197 3.05 0.43 -6.12
C VAL A 197 1.92 0.45 -5.10
N ALA A 198 0.76 -0.13 -5.45
CA ALA A 198 -0.31 -0.39 -4.52
C ALA A 198 -0.13 -1.78 -3.90
N ASN A 199 -0.10 -1.85 -2.59
CA ASN A 199 0.05 -3.08 -1.83
C ASN A 199 -1.27 -3.47 -1.16
N LEU A 200 -1.52 -4.78 -1.04
CA LEU A 200 -2.62 -5.35 -0.26
C LEU A 200 -2.03 -6.20 0.85
N GLU A 201 -2.46 -5.94 2.08
CA GLU A 201 -2.01 -6.63 3.28
C GLU A 201 -3.00 -7.70 3.74
N ASN A 202 -2.52 -8.78 4.32
CA ASN A 202 -3.34 -9.74 5.06
C ASN A 202 -3.62 -9.20 6.48
N ASP A 203 -4.51 -8.21 6.60
CA ASP A 203 -4.80 -7.56 7.87
C ASP A 203 -5.95 -8.24 8.62
N ASP A 204 -7.06 -8.57 7.95
CA ASP A 204 -8.15 -9.33 8.56
C ASP A 204 -8.39 -10.67 7.84
N ASN A 205 -9.16 -11.56 8.50
CA ASN A 205 -9.44 -12.88 7.96
C ASN A 205 -10.78 -12.98 7.23
N PHE A 206 -11.35 -11.86 6.86
CA PHE A 206 -12.62 -11.81 6.13
C PHE A 206 -12.51 -11.03 4.82
N THR A 207 -12.06 -9.78 4.88
CA THR A 207 -11.90 -8.92 3.70
C THR A 207 -10.50 -8.98 3.13
N GLU A 208 -9.53 -9.30 3.95
CA GLU A 208 -8.09 -9.37 3.64
C GLU A 208 -7.49 -10.72 3.98
N ASP A 209 -8.30 -11.78 3.79
CA ASP A 209 -7.79 -13.16 3.80
C ASP A 209 -6.65 -13.31 2.77
N PRO A 210 -5.49 -13.87 3.16
CA PRO A 210 -4.30 -13.91 2.30
C PRO A 210 -4.52 -14.60 0.96
N PHE A 211 -5.36 -15.63 0.89
CA PHE A 211 -5.62 -16.33 -0.36
C PHE A 211 -6.60 -15.55 -1.25
N PHE A 212 -7.58 -14.85 -0.65
CA PHE A 212 -8.43 -13.91 -1.37
C PHE A 212 -7.61 -12.78 -2.00
N ILE A 213 -6.65 -12.22 -1.26
CA ILE A 213 -5.72 -11.20 -1.76
C ILE A 213 -4.92 -11.72 -2.95
N VAL A 214 -4.36 -12.93 -2.86
CA VAL A 214 -3.60 -13.55 -3.95
C VAL A 214 -4.48 -13.74 -5.18
N ASP A 215 -5.69 -14.29 -5.02
CA ASP A 215 -6.65 -14.47 -6.12
C ASP A 215 -6.97 -13.13 -6.82
N VAL A 216 -7.14 -12.07 -6.05
CA VAL A 216 -7.41 -10.71 -6.58
C VAL A 216 -6.20 -10.17 -7.34
N ILE A 217 -4.98 -10.29 -6.80
CA ILE A 217 -3.74 -9.84 -7.45
C ILE A 217 -3.54 -10.57 -8.77
N GLU A 218 -3.68 -11.89 -8.78
CA GLU A 218 -3.56 -12.71 -9.99
C GLU A 218 -4.62 -12.34 -11.02
N LYS A 219 -5.86 -12.10 -10.58
CA LYS A 219 -6.98 -11.69 -11.45
C LYS A 219 -6.77 -10.30 -12.06
N VAL A 220 -6.16 -9.38 -11.34
CA VAL A 220 -5.80 -8.04 -11.84
C VAL A 220 -4.67 -8.14 -12.85
N GLY A 221 -3.64 -8.93 -12.57
CA GLY A 221 -2.53 -9.18 -13.47
C GLY A 221 -1.72 -7.93 -13.84
N ASN A 222 -1.52 -7.01 -12.90
CA ASN A 222 -0.78 -5.76 -13.10
C ASN A 222 0.36 -5.67 -12.08
N SER A 223 1.59 -5.41 -12.56
CA SER A 223 2.80 -5.37 -11.74
C SER A 223 2.82 -4.26 -10.68
N TYR A 224 1.92 -3.27 -10.76
CA TYR A 224 1.75 -2.22 -9.75
C TYR A 224 0.70 -2.53 -8.68
N LEU A 225 0.13 -3.76 -8.67
CA LEU A 225 -0.64 -4.28 -7.55
C LEU A 225 0.09 -5.47 -6.96
N ARG A 226 0.53 -5.37 -5.71
CA ARG A 226 1.40 -6.33 -5.05
C ARG A 226 0.84 -6.73 -3.68
N ALA A 227 1.36 -7.82 -3.14
CA ALA A 227 1.06 -8.23 -1.77
C ALA A 227 2.01 -7.54 -0.78
N LEU A 228 1.48 -7.22 0.40
CA LEU A 228 2.22 -6.85 1.60
C LEU A 228 2.00 -7.97 2.63
N PRO A 229 2.90 -8.95 2.74
CA PRO A 229 2.80 -9.98 3.76
C PRO A 229 3.05 -9.40 5.15
N ASP A 230 2.07 -9.48 6.05
CA ASP A 230 2.27 -9.31 7.49
C ASP A 230 2.54 -10.68 8.13
N PHE A 231 3.56 -10.78 8.96
CA PHE A 231 4.03 -12.04 9.53
C PHE A 231 3.07 -12.65 10.55
N CYS A 232 2.28 -11.84 11.27
CA CYS A 232 1.53 -12.30 12.43
C CYS A 232 0.00 -12.18 12.30
N ASN A 233 -0.54 -11.30 11.44
CA ASN A 233 -1.98 -11.03 11.39
C ASN A 233 -2.84 -12.30 11.26
N SER A 234 -2.46 -13.25 10.41
CA SER A 234 -3.17 -14.52 10.27
C SER A 234 -3.19 -15.38 11.54
N MET A 235 -2.22 -15.19 12.46
CA MET A 235 -2.16 -15.91 13.75
C MET A 235 -3.27 -15.52 14.71
N MET A 236 -3.95 -14.41 14.45
CA MET A 236 -5.06 -13.94 15.31
C MET A 236 -6.22 -14.92 15.31
N THR A 237 -6.48 -15.59 14.19
CA THR A 237 -7.62 -16.50 14.02
C THR A 237 -7.21 -17.92 13.55
N HIS A 238 -5.98 -18.09 13.08
CA HIS A 238 -5.48 -19.34 12.53
C HIS A 238 -4.25 -19.86 13.28
N ASP A 239 -3.73 -21.00 12.85
CA ASP A 239 -2.51 -21.62 13.38
C ASP A 239 -1.28 -21.29 12.52
N GLN A 240 -0.11 -21.72 13.01
CA GLN A 240 1.16 -21.52 12.34
C GLN A 240 1.24 -22.17 10.94
N ASP A 241 0.58 -23.33 10.76
CA ASP A 241 0.58 -24.00 9.46
C ASP A 241 -0.22 -23.23 8.42
N PHE A 242 -1.34 -22.63 8.81
CA PHE A 242 -2.07 -21.71 7.95
C PHE A 242 -1.22 -20.49 7.61
N ASN A 243 -0.61 -19.86 8.62
CA ASN A 243 0.23 -18.70 8.43
C ASN A 243 1.41 -18.97 7.48
N ASN A 244 2.08 -20.12 7.62
CA ASN A 244 3.16 -20.51 6.72
C ASN A 244 2.68 -20.58 5.26
N ARG A 245 1.53 -21.22 5.00
CA ARG A 245 0.95 -21.30 3.65
C ARG A 245 0.54 -19.92 3.10
N ALA A 246 0.00 -19.07 3.97
CA ALA A 246 -0.32 -17.67 3.63
C ALA A 246 0.92 -16.90 3.21
N MET A 247 1.99 -16.97 4.00
CA MET A 247 3.27 -16.35 3.68
C MET A 247 3.85 -16.89 2.36
N GLU A 248 3.83 -18.21 2.14
CA GLU A 248 4.30 -18.83 0.88
C GLU A 248 3.50 -18.33 -0.34
N ALA A 249 2.19 -18.12 -0.19
CA ALA A 249 1.35 -17.60 -1.26
C ALA A 249 1.63 -16.11 -1.53
N MET A 250 1.63 -15.29 -0.48
CA MET A 250 1.78 -13.84 -0.61
C MET A 250 3.17 -13.40 -1.04
N PHE A 251 4.25 -14.04 -0.55
CA PHE A 251 5.61 -13.67 -0.95
C PHE A 251 5.92 -13.92 -2.43
N LYS A 252 5.16 -14.73 -3.15
CA LYS A 252 5.25 -14.85 -4.61
C LYS A 252 4.83 -13.56 -5.32
N HIS A 253 4.02 -12.75 -4.67
CA HIS A 253 3.45 -11.50 -5.20
C HIS A 253 3.95 -10.25 -4.45
N ALA A 254 4.77 -10.41 -3.41
CA ALA A 254 5.36 -9.31 -2.66
C ALA A 254 6.47 -8.63 -3.45
N TYR A 255 6.59 -7.30 -3.30
CA TYR A 255 7.61 -6.53 -4.00
C TYR A 255 8.25 -5.44 -3.13
N CYS A 256 7.44 -4.51 -2.56
CA CYS A 256 7.93 -3.31 -1.92
C CYS A 256 8.27 -3.51 -0.45
N ILE A 257 7.30 -4.00 0.32
CA ILE A 257 7.30 -3.95 1.77
C ILE A 257 6.62 -5.20 2.34
N SER A 258 7.03 -5.60 3.54
CA SER A 258 6.43 -6.63 4.37
C SER A 258 6.42 -6.13 5.83
N HIS A 259 5.35 -6.38 6.57
CA HIS A 259 5.25 -6.01 7.98
C HIS A 259 5.90 -7.06 8.88
N MET A 260 6.76 -6.58 9.77
CA MET A 260 7.42 -7.37 10.80
C MET A 260 6.64 -7.26 12.09
N LYS A 261 6.05 -8.36 12.48
CA LYS A 261 5.24 -8.50 13.68
C LYS A 261 5.54 -9.87 14.29
N ASP A 262 6.28 -9.89 15.42
CA ASP A 262 6.66 -11.14 16.10
C ASP A 262 5.52 -11.70 16.94
N SER A 263 4.66 -10.79 17.41
CA SER A 263 3.53 -11.08 18.27
C SER A 263 2.46 -10.00 18.18
N GLU A 264 1.23 -10.38 18.48
CA GLU A 264 0.09 -9.47 18.58
C GLU A 264 -0.77 -9.79 19.80
N VAL A 265 -1.34 -8.75 20.41
CA VAL A 265 -2.23 -8.85 21.57
C VAL A 265 -3.67 -8.88 21.11
N GLY A 266 -4.25 -10.07 21.07
CA GLY A 266 -5.64 -10.27 20.70
C GLY A 266 -6.63 -10.01 21.80
N GLU A 267 -7.89 -10.35 21.50
CA GLU A 267 -9.01 -10.19 22.44
C GLU A 267 -8.73 -10.85 23.80
N GLY A 268 -9.11 -10.16 24.86
CA GLY A 268 -8.86 -10.62 26.24
C GLY A 268 -7.39 -10.57 26.68
N GLY A 269 -6.52 -9.88 25.92
CA GLY A 269 -5.10 -9.75 26.25
C GLY A 269 -4.27 -11.00 25.96
N LYS A 270 -4.78 -11.93 25.15
CA LYS A 270 -4.08 -13.14 24.73
C LYS A 270 -3.02 -12.77 23.70
N VAL A 271 -1.76 -13.04 24.00
CA VAL A 271 -0.66 -12.86 23.06
C VAL A 271 -0.63 -14.02 22.07
N ARG A 272 -0.59 -13.70 20.79
CA ARG A 272 -0.31 -14.60 19.68
C ARG A 272 1.13 -14.34 19.22
N THR A 273 1.86 -15.38 18.92
CA THR A 273 3.25 -15.30 18.44
C THR A 273 3.37 -16.09 17.15
N VAL A 274 4.30 -15.68 16.29
CA VAL A 274 4.59 -16.36 15.03
C VAL A 274 5.98 -16.99 15.06
N ASP A 275 6.20 -18.04 14.28
CA ASP A 275 7.55 -18.54 13.98
C ASP A 275 8.24 -17.55 13.02
N PHE A 276 8.85 -16.54 13.61
CA PHE A 276 9.47 -15.42 12.92
C PHE A 276 10.59 -15.85 11.95
N ALA A 277 11.44 -16.78 12.40
CA ALA A 277 12.52 -17.31 11.57
C ALA A 277 11.97 -18.09 10.34
N LYS A 278 10.88 -18.81 10.51
CA LYS A 278 10.21 -19.51 9.41
C LYS A 278 9.67 -18.55 8.37
N CYS A 279 9.05 -17.44 8.77
CA CYS A 279 8.57 -16.40 7.85
C CYS A 279 9.72 -15.78 7.04
N PHE A 280 10.87 -15.49 7.67
CA PHE A 280 12.06 -15.04 6.94
C PHE A 280 12.61 -16.08 5.97
N ALA A 281 12.62 -17.34 6.36
CA ALA A 281 13.04 -18.42 5.47
C ALA A 281 12.14 -18.51 4.22
N ILE A 282 10.83 -18.31 4.36
CA ILE A 282 9.86 -18.24 3.26
C ILE A 282 10.14 -17.02 2.37
N ALA A 283 10.31 -15.83 2.95
CA ALA A 283 10.63 -14.61 2.22
C ALA A 283 11.93 -14.77 1.40
N LYS A 284 12.97 -15.34 2.02
CA LYS A 284 14.26 -15.63 1.37
C LYS A 284 14.12 -16.63 0.22
N ALA A 285 13.35 -17.69 0.42
CA ALA A 285 13.08 -18.71 -0.60
C ALA A 285 12.30 -18.13 -1.80
N ALA A 286 11.43 -17.15 -1.57
CA ALA A 286 10.72 -16.41 -2.61
C ALA A 286 11.61 -15.36 -3.34
N GLY A 287 12.83 -15.13 -2.89
CA GLY A 287 13.74 -14.13 -3.46
C GLY A 287 13.35 -12.69 -3.13
N TYR A 288 12.62 -12.46 -2.03
CA TYR A 288 12.16 -11.14 -1.65
C TYR A 288 13.31 -10.18 -1.30
N ARG A 289 13.26 -8.98 -1.90
CA ARG A 289 14.29 -7.94 -1.74
C ARG A 289 13.78 -6.63 -1.18
N GLY A 290 12.46 -6.49 -0.99
CA GLY A 290 11.82 -5.27 -0.48
C GLY A 290 12.17 -4.94 0.96
N TYR A 291 11.52 -3.93 1.48
CA TYR A 291 11.66 -3.45 2.84
C TYR A 291 10.94 -4.34 3.85
N PHE A 292 11.42 -4.30 5.09
CA PHE A 292 10.80 -4.91 6.26
C PHE A 292 10.46 -3.80 7.25
N SER A 293 9.18 -3.53 7.43
CA SER A 293 8.70 -2.46 8.31
C SER A 293 8.30 -3.00 9.67
N MET A 294 8.86 -2.41 10.74
CA MET A 294 8.59 -2.80 12.12
C MET A 294 7.22 -2.30 12.55
N GLU A 295 6.26 -3.20 12.63
CA GLU A 295 4.90 -2.95 13.10
C GLU A 295 4.63 -3.72 14.40
N TRP A 296 5.35 -3.38 15.45
CA TRP A 296 5.23 -4.06 16.73
C TRP A 296 3.87 -3.84 17.40
N GLU A 297 3.20 -4.92 17.77
CA GLU A 297 1.90 -4.94 18.47
C GLU A 297 1.89 -5.89 19.68
N GLY A 298 3.06 -6.20 20.18
CA GLY A 298 3.24 -7.02 21.35
C GLY A 298 2.78 -6.32 22.64
N LYS A 299 2.93 -7.03 23.74
CA LYS A 299 2.59 -6.50 25.06
C LYS A 299 3.74 -5.69 25.63
N GLY A 300 3.48 -4.42 25.97
CA GLY A 300 4.47 -3.59 26.67
C GLY A 300 4.63 -2.21 26.06
N GLU A 301 5.85 -1.74 26.03
CA GLU A 301 6.22 -0.38 25.65
C GLU A 301 6.77 -0.39 24.20
N PRO A 302 6.22 0.44 23.29
CA PRO A 302 6.50 0.31 21.85
C PRO A 302 7.97 0.60 21.47
N TYR A 303 8.68 1.47 22.17
CA TYR A 303 10.09 1.72 21.85
C TYR A 303 10.96 0.49 22.10
N ALA A 304 10.79 -0.14 23.27
CA ALA A 304 11.53 -1.36 23.60
C ALA A 304 11.12 -2.53 22.70
N GLY A 305 9.81 -2.68 22.43
CA GLY A 305 9.30 -3.72 21.55
C GLY A 305 9.77 -3.56 20.11
N THR A 306 9.74 -2.35 19.56
CA THR A 306 10.28 -2.07 18.23
C THR A 306 11.77 -2.33 18.15
N GLN A 307 12.57 -1.95 19.18
CA GLN A 307 14.01 -2.26 19.20
C GLN A 307 14.27 -3.77 19.21
N GLN A 308 13.52 -4.54 20.00
CA GLN A 308 13.63 -6.00 20.02
C GLN A 308 13.32 -6.59 18.62
N LEU A 309 12.27 -6.11 17.97
CA LEU A 309 11.87 -6.55 16.64
C LEU A 309 12.94 -6.22 15.58
N ILE A 310 13.58 -5.04 15.67
CA ILE A 310 14.73 -4.65 14.85
C ILE A 310 15.88 -5.64 15.01
N ASP A 311 16.25 -5.93 16.26
CA ASP A 311 17.38 -6.82 16.56
C ASP A 311 17.12 -8.25 16.07
N GLU A 312 15.88 -8.71 16.16
CA GLU A 312 15.47 -10.02 15.67
C GLU A 312 15.44 -10.07 14.13
N THR A 313 14.94 -9.04 13.50
CA THR A 313 14.96 -8.89 12.03
C THR A 313 16.40 -8.93 11.51
N LEU A 314 17.31 -8.19 12.11
CA LEU A 314 18.74 -8.20 11.73
C LEU A 314 19.36 -9.59 11.82
N ARG A 315 19.07 -10.36 12.88
CA ARG A 315 19.56 -11.74 13.02
C ARG A 315 19.10 -12.67 11.90
N ASN A 316 17.93 -12.43 11.35
CA ASN A 316 17.37 -13.24 10.27
C ASN A 316 17.76 -12.77 8.86
N LEU A 317 18.19 -11.50 8.71
CA LEU A 317 18.67 -10.96 7.45
C LEU A 317 20.20 -11.17 7.23
N ALA A 318 20.95 -11.38 8.31
CA ALA A 318 22.35 -11.73 8.25
C ALA A 318 22.55 -13.15 7.71
#